data_132461b95f5eb11d98a702fdc9a5d359
#
_entry.id   132461b95f5eb11d98a702fdc9a5d359
#
_cell.length_a   1.000
_cell.length_b   1.000
_cell.length_c   1.000
_cell.angle_alpha   90.00
_cell.angle_beta   90.00
_cell.angle_gamma   90.00
#
_symmetry.space_group_name_H-M   'P 1'
#
loop_
_entity.id
_entity.type
_entity.pdbx_description
1 polymer ?
#
loop_
_entity_poly.entity_id
_entity_poly.type
_entity_poly.pdbx_seq_one_letter_code
_entity_poly.pdbx_strand_id
1 'polypeptide(L)'
;MDAGAQFGVAPGLNEAVLMAAQERHLPFFPGIMTPTEVDRALNLGWKHLKFFPAEPAGGVAMLQALAAPFAHTGVQFIPTGSITAATLADYLALPQVAAVGGSWMAGRKLVAEKAWSKITALTAEALKIVARTQNKTGRTKKFHPAG
;
A
#
# COMPACT_ATOMS: atom_id res chain seq x y z
N MET A 1 -6.17 -19.43 2.29
CA MET A 1 -7.46 -19.03 2.88
C MET A 1 -7.73 -19.78 4.18
N ASP A 2 -7.31 -21.01 4.29
CA ASP A 2 -7.52 -21.83 5.50
C ASP A 2 -6.89 -21.24 6.79
N ALA A 3 -5.90 -20.35 6.64
CA ALA A 3 -5.30 -19.58 7.74
C ALA A 3 -6.03 -18.27 8.07
N GLY A 4 -7.18 -17.97 7.47
CA GLY A 4 -7.98 -16.77 7.74
C GLY A 4 -7.47 -15.49 7.07
N ALA A 5 -6.62 -15.57 6.03
CA ALA A 5 -6.19 -14.40 5.28
C ALA A 5 -7.37 -13.72 4.59
N GLN A 6 -7.49 -12.40 4.78
CA GLN A 6 -8.56 -11.58 4.20
C GLN A 6 -8.12 -10.86 2.91
N PHE A 7 -6.83 -10.74 2.67
CA PHE A 7 -6.25 -10.19 1.45
C PHE A 7 -4.83 -10.72 1.25
N GLY A 8 -4.30 -10.57 0.04
CA GLY A 8 -2.93 -10.91 -0.31
C GLY A 8 -2.20 -9.74 -0.95
N VAL A 9 -0.87 -9.77 -0.87
CA VAL A 9 0.02 -8.79 -1.52
C VAL A 9 1.19 -9.51 -2.18
N ALA A 10 1.73 -8.95 -3.26
CA ALA A 10 2.95 -9.46 -3.89
C ALA A 10 3.96 -8.32 -4.14
N PRO A 11 5.26 -8.64 -4.27
CA PRO A 11 6.27 -7.64 -4.62
C PRO A 11 6.22 -7.24 -6.10
N GLY A 12 5.63 -8.05 -6.97
CA GLY A 12 5.52 -7.82 -8.40
C GLY A 12 4.19 -8.31 -8.96
N LEU A 13 4.03 -8.15 -10.28
CA LEU A 13 2.83 -8.53 -11.02
C LEU A 13 3.05 -9.91 -11.64
N ASN A 14 2.34 -10.92 -11.12
CA ASN A 14 2.31 -12.27 -11.67
C ASN A 14 0.86 -12.66 -11.99
N GLU A 15 0.55 -12.80 -13.27
CA GLU A 15 -0.82 -13.04 -13.75
C GLU A 15 -1.40 -14.35 -13.21
N ALA A 16 -0.62 -15.41 -13.14
CA ALA A 16 -1.09 -16.69 -12.60
C ALA A 16 -1.52 -16.56 -11.13
N VAL A 17 -0.79 -15.75 -10.34
CA VAL A 17 -1.17 -15.46 -8.94
C VAL A 17 -2.44 -14.62 -8.89
N LEU A 18 -2.58 -13.63 -9.79
CA LEU A 18 -3.79 -12.79 -9.87
C LEU A 18 -5.02 -13.61 -10.23
N MET A 19 -4.92 -14.48 -11.20
CA MET A 19 -5.99 -15.40 -11.59
C MET A 19 -6.40 -16.32 -10.43
N ALA A 20 -5.42 -16.91 -9.75
CA ALA A 20 -5.68 -17.76 -8.59
C ALA A 20 -6.32 -17.00 -7.41
N ALA A 21 -6.00 -15.73 -7.23
CA ALA A 21 -6.64 -14.87 -6.23
C ALA A 21 -8.09 -14.55 -6.62
N GLN A 22 -8.32 -14.23 -7.89
CA GLN A 22 -9.65 -13.94 -8.44
C GLN A 22 -10.60 -15.14 -8.33
N GLU A 23 -10.14 -16.34 -8.72
CA GLU A 23 -10.91 -17.59 -8.56
C GLU A 23 -11.34 -17.86 -7.13
N ARG A 24 -10.53 -17.41 -6.16
CA ARG A 24 -10.79 -17.57 -4.72
C ARG A 24 -11.50 -16.39 -4.09
N HIS A 25 -11.88 -15.38 -4.88
CA HIS A 25 -12.46 -14.12 -4.39
C HIS A 25 -11.62 -13.47 -3.29
N LEU A 26 -10.29 -13.63 -3.37
CA LEU A 26 -9.35 -13.04 -2.41
C LEU A 26 -8.93 -11.66 -2.92
N PRO A 27 -9.23 -10.57 -2.21
CA PRO A 27 -8.67 -9.25 -2.50
C PRO A 27 -7.15 -9.34 -2.58
N PHE A 28 -6.55 -8.82 -3.64
CA PHE A 28 -5.12 -8.96 -3.86
C PHE A 28 -4.53 -7.66 -4.40
N PHE A 29 -3.33 -7.31 -3.97
CA PHE A 29 -2.64 -6.10 -4.38
C PHE A 29 -1.31 -6.46 -5.05
N PRO A 30 -1.27 -6.56 -6.40
CA PRO A 30 -0.04 -6.83 -7.14
C PRO A 30 0.97 -5.70 -6.98
N GLY A 31 2.25 -6.07 -6.95
CA GLY A 31 3.35 -5.11 -6.94
C GLY A 31 3.62 -4.55 -8.33
N ILE A 32 3.90 -3.26 -8.39
CA ILE A 32 4.29 -2.55 -9.62
C ILE A 32 5.37 -1.51 -9.31
N MET A 33 6.14 -1.14 -10.31
CA MET A 33 7.13 -0.07 -10.25
C MET A 33 7.21 0.74 -11.56
N THR A 34 6.67 0.24 -12.66
CA THR A 34 6.76 0.83 -13.99
C THR A 34 5.38 1.17 -14.59
N PRO A 35 5.30 2.14 -15.53
CA PRO A 35 4.05 2.43 -16.25
C PRO A 35 3.47 1.21 -16.97
N THR A 36 4.31 0.36 -17.56
CA THR A 36 3.87 -0.87 -18.25
C THR A 36 3.17 -1.83 -17.29
N GLU A 37 3.68 -1.98 -16.06
CA GLU A 37 3.03 -2.84 -15.05
C GLU A 37 1.70 -2.24 -14.57
N VAL A 38 1.62 -0.92 -14.44
CA VAL A 38 0.34 -0.25 -14.11
C VAL A 38 -0.69 -0.50 -15.20
N ASP A 39 -0.34 -0.26 -16.46
CA ASP A 39 -1.22 -0.49 -17.62
C ASP A 39 -1.69 -1.95 -17.67
N ARG A 40 -0.76 -2.89 -17.51
CA ARG A 40 -1.06 -4.33 -17.49
C ARG A 40 -2.01 -4.71 -16.34
N ALA A 41 -1.80 -4.19 -15.15
CA ALA A 41 -2.68 -4.42 -14.01
C ALA A 41 -4.09 -3.89 -14.27
N LEU A 42 -4.21 -2.69 -14.83
CA LEU A 42 -5.48 -2.07 -15.18
C LEU A 42 -6.24 -2.86 -16.24
N ASN A 43 -5.55 -3.35 -17.28
CA ASN A 43 -6.13 -4.20 -18.34
C ASN A 43 -6.66 -5.54 -17.77
N LEU A 44 -6.07 -6.02 -16.68
CA LEU A 44 -6.54 -7.20 -15.95
C LEU A 44 -7.63 -6.89 -14.90
N GLY A 45 -8.09 -5.63 -14.81
CA GLY A 45 -9.14 -5.20 -13.89
C GLY A 45 -8.67 -4.82 -12.48
N TRP A 46 -7.36 -4.81 -12.21
CA TRP A 46 -6.81 -4.50 -10.90
C TRP A 46 -6.56 -2.99 -10.75
N LYS A 47 -7.26 -2.36 -9.82
CA LYS A 47 -7.15 -0.90 -9.55
C LYS A 47 -6.41 -0.55 -8.27
N HIS A 48 -6.20 -1.50 -7.36
CA HIS A 48 -5.41 -1.28 -6.14
C HIS A 48 -4.04 -1.95 -6.30
N LEU A 49 -2.99 -1.15 -6.44
CA LEU A 49 -1.65 -1.61 -6.80
C LEU A 49 -0.65 -1.29 -5.70
N LYS A 50 0.17 -2.27 -5.34
CA LYS A 50 1.28 -2.06 -4.41
C LYS A 50 2.45 -1.42 -5.15
N PHE A 51 2.83 -0.19 -4.80
CA PHE A 51 4.06 0.43 -5.29
C PHE A 51 5.25 -0.04 -4.44
N PHE A 52 6.16 -0.82 -5.03
CA PHE A 52 7.23 -1.50 -4.30
C PHE A 52 8.49 -1.69 -5.16
N PRO A 53 9.70 -1.49 -4.59
CA PRO A 53 10.00 -0.95 -3.24
C PRO A 53 9.95 0.60 -3.23
N ALA A 54 9.08 1.21 -2.41
CA ALA A 54 8.73 2.62 -2.52
C ALA A 54 9.91 3.60 -2.38
N GLU A 55 10.61 3.59 -1.25
CA GLU A 55 11.73 4.52 -1.03
C GLU A 55 12.91 4.26 -1.97
N PRO A 56 13.38 3.00 -2.15
CA PRO A 56 14.47 2.73 -3.10
C PRO A 56 14.14 3.06 -4.56
N ALA A 57 12.86 3.04 -4.94
CA ALA A 57 12.41 3.35 -6.29
C ALA A 57 12.32 4.86 -6.58
N GLY A 58 12.58 5.73 -5.58
CA GLY A 58 12.52 7.18 -5.73
C GLY A 58 11.41 7.87 -4.92
N GLY A 59 10.75 7.12 -4.03
CA GLY A 59 9.87 7.67 -3.03
C GLY A 59 8.61 8.33 -3.57
N VAL A 60 8.17 9.36 -2.86
CA VAL A 60 6.97 10.14 -3.18
C VAL A 60 7.04 10.76 -4.59
N ALA A 61 8.21 11.29 -4.97
CA ALA A 61 8.38 11.94 -6.28
C ALA A 61 8.19 10.94 -7.43
N MET A 62 8.75 9.74 -7.32
CA MET A 62 8.57 8.69 -8.32
C MET A 62 7.12 8.22 -8.39
N LEU A 63 6.47 7.99 -7.26
CA LEU A 63 5.06 7.60 -7.23
C LEU A 63 4.16 8.66 -7.84
N GLN A 64 4.42 9.94 -7.59
CA GLN A 64 3.66 11.04 -8.15
C GLN A 64 3.80 11.11 -9.68
N ALA A 65 5.04 10.96 -10.19
CA ALA A 65 5.30 10.92 -11.63
C ALA A 65 4.64 9.71 -12.31
N LEU A 66 4.72 8.53 -11.67
CA LEU A 66 4.09 7.29 -12.15
C LEU A 66 2.56 7.39 -12.17
N ALA A 67 1.96 7.99 -11.13
CA ALA A 67 0.50 8.06 -10.99
C ALA A 67 -0.16 9.09 -11.92
N ALA A 68 0.56 10.13 -12.32
CA ALA A 68 0.00 11.26 -13.08
C ALA A 68 -0.68 10.83 -14.40
N PRO A 69 -0.10 10.01 -15.27
CA PRO A 69 -0.73 9.57 -16.52
C PRO A 69 -2.00 8.76 -16.31
N PHE A 70 -2.12 8.08 -15.17
CA PHE A 70 -3.21 7.15 -14.85
C PHE A 70 -4.29 7.76 -13.93
N ALA A 71 -4.23 9.04 -13.62
CA ALA A 71 -5.16 9.69 -12.68
C ALA A 71 -6.64 9.52 -13.07
N HIS A 72 -6.93 9.49 -14.38
CA HIS A 72 -8.27 9.32 -14.93
C HIS A 72 -8.86 7.92 -14.80
N THR A 73 -8.03 6.90 -14.51
CA THR A 73 -8.46 5.48 -14.43
C THR A 73 -9.07 5.12 -13.09
N GLY A 74 -8.89 5.95 -12.07
CA GLY A 74 -9.28 5.64 -10.70
C GLY A 74 -8.34 4.68 -9.98
N VAL A 75 -7.12 4.41 -10.52
CA VAL A 75 -6.12 3.58 -9.87
C VAL A 75 -5.72 4.17 -8.51
N GLN A 76 -5.51 3.28 -7.54
CA GLN A 76 -5.07 3.61 -6.20
C GLN A 76 -3.79 2.83 -5.86
N PHE A 77 -2.86 3.48 -5.20
CA PHE A 77 -1.58 2.88 -4.84
C PHE A 77 -1.47 2.61 -3.35
N ILE A 78 -0.73 1.56 -3.02
CA ILE A 78 -0.36 1.17 -1.66
C ILE A 78 1.17 1.12 -1.61
N PRO A 79 1.85 2.28 -1.44
CA PRO A 79 3.30 2.31 -1.34
C PRO A 79 3.78 1.51 -0.13
N THR A 80 4.83 0.72 -0.36
CA THR A 80 5.44 -0.17 0.64
C THR A 80 6.93 -0.31 0.36
N GLY A 81 7.73 -0.36 1.39
CA GLY A 81 9.19 -0.53 1.30
C GLY A 81 9.96 0.67 1.83
N SER A 82 10.61 0.47 2.97
CA SER A 82 11.44 1.45 3.70
C SER A 82 10.72 2.74 4.13
N ILE A 83 9.40 2.79 4.07
CA ILE A 83 8.61 3.91 4.57
C ILE A 83 8.70 3.94 6.11
N THR A 84 8.78 5.14 6.66
CA THR A 84 8.90 5.40 8.10
C THR A 84 7.80 6.35 8.58
N ALA A 85 7.72 6.59 9.89
CA ALA A 85 6.81 7.60 10.44
C ALA A 85 7.07 9.02 9.87
N ALA A 86 8.33 9.32 9.52
CA ALA A 86 8.72 10.63 8.97
C ALA A 86 8.18 10.85 7.55
N THR A 87 8.15 9.80 6.70
CA THR A 87 7.73 9.91 5.29
C THR A 87 6.25 9.54 5.07
N LEU A 88 5.59 8.96 6.09
CA LEU A 88 4.21 8.48 6.01
C LEU A 88 3.22 9.56 5.54
N ALA A 89 3.32 10.77 6.11
CA ALA A 89 2.40 11.87 5.79
C ALA A 89 2.48 12.31 4.34
N ASP A 90 3.69 12.32 3.75
CA ASP A 90 3.93 12.76 2.38
C ASP A 90 3.29 11.80 1.37
N TYR A 91 3.39 10.49 1.62
CA TYR A 91 2.67 9.50 0.81
C TYR A 91 1.16 9.64 0.93
N LEU A 92 0.64 9.79 2.14
CA LEU A 92 -0.80 9.92 2.38
C LEU A 92 -1.40 11.22 1.83
N ALA A 93 -0.59 12.24 1.59
CA ALA A 93 -1.01 13.48 0.95
C ALA A 93 -1.36 13.29 -0.53
N LEU A 94 -0.80 12.27 -1.19
CA LEU A 94 -1.08 12.01 -2.61
C LEU A 94 -2.53 11.51 -2.81
N PRO A 95 -3.27 12.07 -3.79
CA PRO A 95 -4.67 11.68 -4.05
C PRO A 95 -4.86 10.20 -4.35
N GLN A 96 -3.91 9.62 -5.07
CA GLN A 96 -3.96 8.24 -5.53
C GLN A 96 -3.45 7.23 -4.50
N VAL A 97 -3.04 7.64 -3.30
CA VAL A 97 -2.62 6.72 -2.24
C VAL A 97 -3.81 6.33 -1.38
N ALA A 98 -4.16 5.05 -1.39
CA ALA A 98 -5.26 4.49 -0.58
C ALA A 98 -4.82 4.13 0.84
N ALA A 99 -3.65 3.54 0.97
CA ALA A 99 -3.04 3.11 2.22
C ALA A 99 -1.52 3.08 2.09
N VAL A 100 -0.81 2.93 3.19
CA VAL A 100 0.64 2.78 3.23
C VAL A 100 1.00 1.52 4.01
N GLY A 101 1.91 0.70 3.45
CA GLY A 101 2.47 -0.46 4.15
C GLY A 101 3.86 -0.15 4.71
N GLY A 102 4.08 -0.46 5.98
CA GLY A 102 5.37 -0.24 6.61
C GLY A 102 5.68 -1.24 7.72
N SER A 103 6.94 -1.60 7.84
CA SER A 103 7.42 -2.56 8.85
C SER A 103 8.06 -1.90 10.07
N TRP A 104 8.21 -0.58 10.10
CA TRP A 104 8.87 0.12 11.22
C TRP A 104 8.14 -0.04 12.55
N MET A 105 6.82 -0.22 12.52
CA MET A 105 5.99 -0.40 13.71
C MET A 105 6.19 -1.77 14.35
N ALA A 106 6.47 -2.80 13.54
CA ALA A 106 6.60 -4.20 13.96
C ALA A 106 7.86 -4.84 13.33
N GLY A 107 9.01 -4.17 13.47
CA GLY A 107 10.28 -4.67 12.96
C GLY A 107 10.65 -6.03 13.58
N ARG A 108 11.38 -6.86 12.85
CA ARG A 108 11.77 -8.23 13.26
C ARG A 108 12.35 -8.29 14.68
N LYS A 109 13.18 -7.30 15.05
CA LYS A 109 13.76 -7.21 16.39
C LYS A 109 12.69 -7.06 17.47
N LEU A 110 11.73 -6.15 17.29
CA LEU A 110 10.64 -5.93 18.25
C LEU A 110 9.77 -7.18 18.43
N VAL A 111 9.52 -7.90 17.33
CA VAL A 111 8.76 -9.16 17.37
C VAL A 111 9.54 -10.24 18.10
N ALA A 112 10.84 -10.40 17.81
CA ALA A 112 11.70 -11.38 18.46
C ALA A 112 11.84 -11.13 19.97
N GLU A 113 11.92 -9.84 20.37
CA GLU A 113 11.99 -9.43 21.78
C GLU A 113 10.61 -9.42 22.48
N LYS A 114 9.53 -9.79 21.77
CA LYS A 114 8.14 -9.74 22.26
C LYS A 114 7.76 -8.35 22.82
N ALA A 115 8.29 -7.29 22.22
CA ALA A 115 8.10 -5.89 22.66
C ALA A 115 6.71 -5.36 22.26
N TRP A 116 5.64 -6.06 22.63
CA TRP A 116 4.27 -5.80 22.17
C TRP A 116 3.78 -4.38 22.51
N SER A 117 4.06 -3.90 23.71
CA SER A 117 3.68 -2.55 24.12
C SER A 117 4.32 -1.47 23.24
N LYS A 118 5.58 -1.69 22.80
CA LYS A 118 6.27 -0.78 21.89
C LYS A 118 5.68 -0.81 20.48
N ILE A 119 5.33 -2.00 19.99
CA ILE A 119 4.63 -2.17 18.70
C ILE A 119 3.28 -1.43 18.74
N THR A 120 2.52 -1.61 19.81
CA THR A 120 1.25 -0.90 20.01
C THR A 120 1.43 0.63 20.02
N ALA A 121 2.44 1.14 20.73
CA ALA A 121 2.72 2.57 20.78
C ALA A 121 3.10 3.14 19.40
N LEU A 122 4.01 2.47 18.66
CA LEU A 122 4.41 2.87 17.31
C LEU A 122 3.23 2.86 16.33
N THR A 123 2.36 1.86 16.44
CA THR A 123 1.14 1.77 15.62
C THR A 123 0.17 2.91 15.94
N ALA A 124 -0.02 3.21 17.22
CA ALA A 124 -0.86 4.33 17.65
C ALA A 124 -0.33 5.68 17.15
N GLU A 125 1.01 5.86 17.15
CA GLU A 125 1.65 7.05 16.57
C GLU A 125 1.40 7.16 15.07
N ALA A 126 1.58 6.07 14.32
CA ALA A 126 1.27 6.02 12.89
C ALA A 126 -0.19 6.41 12.62
N LEU A 127 -1.15 5.89 13.38
CA LEU A 127 -2.57 6.24 13.25
C LEU A 127 -2.85 7.72 13.54
N LYS A 128 -2.14 8.35 14.47
CA LYS A 128 -2.24 9.80 14.72
C LYS A 128 -1.76 10.60 13.50
N ILE A 129 -0.69 10.16 12.82
CA ILE A 129 -0.21 10.79 11.59
C ILE A 129 -1.27 10.67 10.49
N VAL A 130 -1.84 9.47 10.31
CA VAL A 130 -2.94 9.22 9.35
C VAL A 130 -4.11 10.18 9.59
N ALA A 131 -4.61 10.25 10.82
CA ALA A 131 -5.75 11.11 11.17
C ALA A 131 -5.46 12.60 10.89
N ARG A 132 -4.27 13.07 11.26
CA ARG A 132 -3.87 14.47 11.01
C ARG A 132 -3.78 14.77 9.51
N THR A 133 -3.27 13.85 8.71
CA THR A 133 -3.13 14.02 7.26
C THR A 133 -4.49 14.00 6.58
N GLN A 134 -5.39 13.11 6.99
CA GLN A 134 -6.77 13.05 6.49
C GLN A 134 -7.53 14.35 6.77
N ASN A 135 -7.43 14.89 7.98
CA ASN A 135 -8.06 16.16 8.35
C ASN A 135 -7.55 17.34 7.49
N LYS A 136 -6.24 17.37 7.22
CA LYS A 136 -5.63 18.43 6.38
C LYS A 136 -6.07 18.35 4.91
N THR A 137 -6.26 17.13 4.40
CA THR A 137 -6.62 16.89 2.99
C THR A 137 -8.13 16.83 2.75
N GLY A 138 -8.95 16.89 3.80
CA GLY A 138 -10.42 16.73 3.71
C GLY A 138 -10.85 15.32 3.29
N ARG A 139 -9.98 14.33 3.41
CA ARG A 139 -10.23 12.96 2.94
C ARG A 139 -10.46 12.02 4.10
N THR A 140 -11.67 11.54 4.22
CA THR A 140 -12.01 10.35 5.01
C THR A 140 -11.98 9.14 4.08
N LYS A 141 -10.81 8.59 3.80
CA LYS A 141 -10.72 7.33 3.06
C LYS A 141 -10.91 6.16 4.03
N LYS A 142 -12.09 5.53 3.98
CA LYS A 142 -12.24 4.16 4.47
C LYS A 142 -11.67 3.25 3.38
N PHE A 143 -10.51 2.64 3.61
CA PHE A 143 -10.00 1.60 2.76
C PHE A 143 -10.85 0.35 2.95
N HIS A 144 -11.57 -0.08 1.92
CA HIS A 144 -12.22 -1.37 1.85
C HIS A 144 -11.42 -2.26 0.89
N PRO A 145 -10.86 -3.37 1.34
CA PRO A 145 -10.07 -4.27 0.48
C PRO A 145 -10.93 -5.00 -0.55
N ALA A 146 -12.25 -5.01 -0.40
CA ALA A 146 -13.22 -5.56 -1.33
C ALA A 146 -13.95 -4.41 -2.02
N GLY A 147 -13.36 -3.89 -3.07
CA GLY A 147 -13.97 -2.88 -3.94
C GLY A 147 -13.67 -3.18 -5.38
#